data_640b4bf72db3452c0e8d8b0e77cfce00
#
_entry.id   640b4bf72db3452c0e8d8b0e77cfce00
#
_cell.length_a   1.000
_cell.length_b   1.000
_cell.length_c   1.000
_cell.angle_alpha   90.00
_cell.angle_beta   90.00
_cell.angle_gamma   90.00
#
_symmetry.space_group_name_H-M   'P 1'
#
loop_
_entity.id
_entity.type
_entity.pdbx_description
1 polymer ?
#
loop_
_entity_poly.entity_id
_entity_poly.type
_entity_poly.pdbx_seq_one_letter_code
_entity_poly.pdbx_strand_id
1 'polypeptide(L)'
;IFTPPGFVKGSEGSAKDDTLRRLSSLTNQQARILNLICEGKLNKQIAFDLTIAETTVKAHVTAIMRKLGVQSRTQAVLVAHEANFSEVLPNRE
;
A
#
# COMPACT_ATOMS: atom_id res chain seq x y z
N ILE A 1 13.60 -19.97 -7.06
CA ILE A 1 13.59 -19.76 -6.44
C ILE A 1 14.47 -19.89 -5.46
N PHE A 2 15.25 -19.29 -5.21
CA PHE A 2 16.13 -19.38 -4.33
C PHE A 2 15.79 -18.80 -3.09
N THR A 3 15.68 -19.43 -2.13
CA THR A 3 15.40 -18.88 -0.89
C THR A 3 16.13 -19.69 0.08
N PRO A 4 17.02 -19.13 0.76
CA PRO A 4 17.80 -19.87 1.71
C PRO A 4 16.87 -20.34 2.78
N PRO A 5 17.03 -21.52 3.18
CA PRO A 5 16.21 -22.11 4.17
C PRO A 5 16.04 -21.31 5.44
N GLY A 6 17.10 -20.88 6.01
CA GLY A 6 16.99 -20.14 7.21
C GLY A 6 16.27 -18.86 7.00
N PHE A 7 16.46 -18.33 5.85
CA PHE A 7 15.86 -17.12 5.54
C PHE A 7 14.37 -17.27 5.51
N VAL A 8 13.88 -18.28 4.99
CA VAL A 8 12.51 -18.52 4.88
C VAL A 8 11.83 -18.51 6.18
N LYS A 9 12.33 -19.26 7.12
CA LYS A 9 11.74 -19.33 8.31
C LYS A 9 11.66 -18.13 9.05
N GLY A 10 12.65 -17.53 9.38
CA GLY A 10 12.65 -16.39 10.17
C GLY A 10 12.06 -15.23 9.45
N SER A 11 12.29 -15.13 8.19
CA SER A 11 11.88 -13.97 7.53
C SER A 11 10.44 -13.94 7.16
N GLU A 12 9.79 -15.02 7.19
CA GLU A 12 8.43 -15.03 6.85
C GLU A 12 7.66 -14.19 7.83
N GLY A 13 7.82 -14.38 9.07
CA GLY A 13 7.15 -13.60 10.07
C GLY A 13 7.64 -12.17 10.07
N SER A 14 8.93 -12.00 9.92
CA SER A 14 9.50 -10.67 9.93
C SER A 14 9.04 -9.86 8.75
N ALA A 15 8.95 -10.45 7.60
CA ALA A 15 8.53 -9.76 6.41
C ALA A 15 7.10 -9.30 6.55
N LYS A 16 6.26 -10.09 7.15
CA LYS A 16 4.90 -9.74 7.32
C LYS A 16 4.78 -8.61 8.31
N ASP A 17 5.54 -8.65 9.39
CA ASP A 17 5.52 -7.61 10.38
C ASP A 17 6.02 -6.31 9.78
N ASP A 18 7.04 -6.37 8.95
CA ASP A 18 7.59 -5.20 8.33
C ASP A 18 6.58 -4.59 7.37
N THR A 19 5.88 -5.41 6.63
CA THR A 19 4.87 -4.95 5.70
C THR A 19 3.74 -4.25 6.47
N LEU A 20 3.28 -4.84 7.54
CA LEU A 20 2.23 -4.23 8.33
C LEU A 20 2.68 -2.92 8.93
N ARG A 21 3.94 -2.86 9.35
CA ARG A 21 4.47 -1.65 9.92
C ARG A 21 4.52 -0.55 8.87
N ARG A 22 4.93 -0.88 7.66
CA ARG A 22 4.99 0.08 6.58
C ARG A 22 3.61 0.58 6.23
N LEU A 23 2.65 -0.32 6.16
CA LEU A 23 1.28 0.07 5.87
C LEU A 23 0.72 0.95 6.97
N SER A 24 1.08 0.68 8.20
CA SER A 24 0.61 1.47 9.33
C SER A 24 1.20 2.87 9.34
N SER A 25 2.29 3.08 8.64
CA SER A 25 2.91 4.39 8.61
C SER A 25 2.22 5.33 7.65
N LEU A 26 1.27 4.86 6.87
CA LEU A 26 0.56 5.71 5.93
C LEU A 26 -0.39 6.64 6.70
N THR A 27 -0.54 7.85 6.19
CA THR A 27 -1.52 8.75 6.79
C THR A 27 -2.90 8.25 6.39
N ASN A 28 -3.94 8.78 7.03
CA ASN A 28 -5.30 8.38 6.71
C ASN A 28 -5.60 8.60 5.24
N GLN A 29 -5.18 9.73 4.70
CA GLN A 29 -5.43 10.00 3.30
C GLN A 29 -4.65 9.05 2.40
N GLN A 30 -3.41 8.76 2.74
CA GLN A 30 -2.61 7.83 1.96
C GLN A 30 -3.22 6.44 2.00
N ALA A 31 -3.70 6.03 3.17
CA ALA A 31 -4.33 4.72 3.28
C ALA A 31 -5.57 4.63 2.41
N ARG A 32 -6.36 5.68 2.36
CA ARG A 32 -7.54 5.69 1.54
C ARG A 32 -7.17 5.63 0.08
N ILE A 33 -6.15 6.38 -0.33
CA ILE A 33 -5.70 6.37 -1.71
C ILE A 33 -5.20 4.98 -2.09
N LEU A 34 -4.44 4.33 -1.22
CA LEU A 34 -3.96 3.00 -1.51
C LEU A 34 -5.12 2.03 -1.67
N ASN A 35 -6.13 2.17 -0.84
CA ASN A 35 -7.28 1.30 -0.94
C ASN A 35 -8.00 1.51 -2.29
N LEU A 36 -8.12 2.74 -2.73
CA LEU A 36 -8.76 3.03 -4.01
C LEU A 36 -7.92 2.49 -5.17
N ILE A 37 -6.60 2.55 -5.04
CA ILE A 37 -5.73 1.98 -6.04
C ILE A 37 -5.97 0.47 -6.12
N CYS A 38 -6.12 -0.18 -4.98
CA CYS A 38 -6.36 -1.61 -4.96
C CYS A 38 -7.70 -1.95 -5.60
N GLU A 39 -8.63 -1.02 -5.59
CA GLU A 39 -9.91 -1.25 -6.24
C GLU A 39 -9.84 -1.00 -7.75
N GLY A 40 -8.71 -0.59 -8.23
CA GLY A 40 -8.54 -0.38 -9.66
C GLY A 40 -8.83 1.03 -10.13
N LYS A 41 -8.95 1.98 -9.22
CA LYS A 41 -9.27 3.34 -9.62
C LYS A 41 -8.07 4.07 -10.16
N LEU A 42 -8.30 4.96 -11.10
CA LEU A 42 -7.25 5.76 -11.67
C LEU A 42 -7.08 7.03 -10.86
N ASN A 43 -5.93 7.68 -11.02
CA ASN A 43 -5.66 8.91 -10.27
C ASN A 43 -6.77 9.94 -10.42
N LYS A 44 -7.31 10.04 -11.61
CA LYS A 44 -8.37 10.99 -11.87
C LYS A 44 -9.61 10.66 -11.05
N GLN A 45 -9.94 9.39 -10.96
CA GLN A 45 -11.10 8.96 -10.20
C GLN A 45 -10.88 9.14 -8.71
N ILE A 46 -9.65 8.88 -8.27
CA ILE A 46 -9.31 9.06 -6.87
C ILE A 46 -9.42 10.54 -6.51
N ALA A 47 -8.92 11.40 -7.39
CA ALA A 47 -8.97 12.82 -7.16
C ALA A 47 -10.41 13.29 -7.03
N PHE A 48 -11.27 12.76 -7.85
CA PHE A 48 -12.67 13.12 -7.81
C PHE A 48 -13.31 12.61 -6.52
N ASP A 49 -13.05 11.37 -6.18
CA ASP A 49 -13.60 10.77 -4.97
C ASP A 49 -13.20 11.50 -3.71
N LEU A 50 -11.98 11.97 -3.65
CA LEU A 50 -11.47 12.64 -2.46
C LEU A 50 -11.53 14.15 -2.56
N THR A 51 -11.99 14.66 -3.67
CA THR A 51 -12.12 16.10 -3.90
C THR A 51 -10.77 16.79 -3.75
N ILE A 52 -9.77 16.28 -4.39
CA ILE A 52 -8.44 16.87 -4.38
C ILE A 52 -7.91 16.90 -5.80
N ALA A 53 -6.80 17.57 -6.02
CA ALA A 53 -6.23 17.68 -7.33
C ALA A 53 -5.55 16.38 -7.73
N GLU A 54 -5.54 16.10 -9.00
CA GLU A 54 -4.88 14.92 -9.52
C GLU A 54 -3.39 14.94 -9.20
N THR A 55 -2.76 16.11 -9.23
CA THR A 55 -1.35 16.22 -8.90
C THR A 55 -1.14 15.86 -7.44
N THR A 56 -2.09 16.16 -6.57
CA THR A 56 -2.00 15.80 -5.18
C THR A 56 -2.08 14.29 -5.03
N VAL A 57 -2.94 13.64 -5.83
CA VAL A 57 -3.03 12.19 -5.81
C VAL A 57 -1.69 11.59 -6.23
N LYS A 58 -1.07 12.13 -7.27
CA LYS A 58 0.20 11.62 -7.73
C LYS A 58 1.26 11.75 -6.64
N ALA A 59 1.26 12.86 -5.94
CA ALA A 59 2.23 13.07 -4.86
C ALA A 59 2.02 12.03 -3.76
N HIS A 60 0.78 11.75 -3.43
CA HIS A 60 0.48 10.75 -2.41
C HIS A 60 0.86 9.36 -2.87
N VAL A 61 0.61 9.05 -4.14
CA VAL A 61 0.97 7.74 -4.67
C VAL A 61 2.48 7.55 -4.58
N THR A 62 3.25 8.59 -4.93
CA THR A 62 4.69 8.51 -4.84
C THR A 62 5.13 8.28 -3.40
N ALA A 63 4.52 9.01 -2.46
CA ALA A 63 4.88 8.86 -1.07
C ALA A 63 4.53 7.47 -0.56
N ILE A 64 3.39 6.93 -0.98
CA ILE A 64 2.97 5.60 -0.60
C ILE A 64 3.99 4.58 -1.09
N MET A 65 4.40 4.70 -2.36
CA MET A 65 5.35 3.76 -2.90
C MET A 65 6.68 3.82 -2.15
N ARG A 66 7.09 5.00 -1.74
CA ARG A 66 8.32 5.13 -0.99
C ARG A 66 8.18 4.49 0.38
N LYS A 67 7.06 4.71 1.04
CA LYS A 67 6.86 4.15 2.36
C LYS A 67 6.78 2.63 2.32
N LEU A 68 6.23 2.09 1.25
CA LEU A 68 6.14 0.65 1.11
C LEU A 68 7.41 0.03 0.54
N GLY A 69 8.32 0.85 0.06
CA GLY A 69 9.56 0.34 -0.49
C GLY A 69 9.39 -0.34 -1.83
N VAL A 70 8.39 0.07 -2.60
CA VAL A 70 8.14 -0.54 -3.91
C VAL A 70 8.38 0.48 -4.99
N GLN A 71 8.46 0.03 -6.22
CA GLN A 71 8.79 0.89 -7.33
C GLN A 71 7.65 1.13 -8.29
N SER A 72 6.57 0.47 -8.15
CA SER A 72 5.44 0.66 -9.05
C SER A 72 4.13 0.51 -8.30
N ARG A 73 3.09 1.03 -8.92
CA ARG A 73 1.76 0.93 -8.39
C ARG A 73 1.34 -0.52 -8.25
N THR A 74 1.67 -1.32 -9.23
CA THR A 74 1.32 -2.73 -9.20
C THR A 74 1.94 -3.42 -8.00
N GLN A 75 3.20 -3.09 -7.70
CA GLN A 75 3.85 -3.67 -6.54
C GLN A 75 3.17 -3.22 -5.26
N ALA A 76 2.73 -1.97 -5.22
CA ALA A 76 2.04 -1.47 -4.04
C ALA A 76 0.74 -2.25 -3.83
N VAL A 77 0.03 -2.53 -4.90
CA VAL A 77 -1.21 -3.30 -4.81
C VAL A 77 -0.93 -4.71 -4.31
N LEU A 78 0.15 -5.32 -4.80
CA LEU A 78 0.49 -6.66 -4.36
C LEU A 78 0.83 -6.69 -2.88
N VAL A 79 1.57 -5.71 -2.42
CA VAL A 79 1.92 -5.63 -1.02
C VAL A 79 0.66 -5.48 -0.17
N ALA A 80 -0.25 -4.63 -0.61
CA ALA A 80 -1.49 -4.42 0.12
C ALA A 80 -2.33 -5.69 0.17
N HIS A 81 -2.37 -6.40 -0.94
CA HIS A 81 -3.14 -7.63 -0.98
C HIS A 81 -2.54 -8.71 -0.06
N GLU A 82 -1.24 -8.81 -0.05
CA GLU A 82 -0.59 -9.79 0.80
C GLU A 82 -0.84 -9.53 2.27
N ALA A 83 -1.03 -8.29 2.64
CA ALA A 83 -1.28 -7.95 4.01
C ALA A 83 -2.76 -7.80 4.30
N ASN A 84 -3.64 -8.11 3.35
CA ASN A 84 -5.07 -7.94 3.51
C ASN A 84 -5.38 -6.52 3.95
N PHE A 85 -4.81 -5.59 3.21
CA PHE A 85 -4.88 -4.19 3.59
C PHE A 85 -6.27 -3.68 3.86
N SER A 86 -7.24 -4.08 3.07
CA SER A 86 -8.58 -3.59 3.26
C SER A 86 -9.16 -4.00 4.61
N GLU A 87 -8.64 -5.05 5.19
CA GLU A 87 -9.11 -5.48 6.48
C GLU A 87 -8.40 -4.74 7.58
N VAL A 88 -7.27 -4.13 7.27
CA VAL A 88 -6.50 -3.43 8.26
C VAL A 88 -6.94 -1.99 8.38
N LEU A 89 -7.64 -1.47 7.38
CA LEU A 89 -8.05 -0.09 7.39
C LEU A 89 -9.06 0.17 8.49
N PRO A 90 -8.79 1.10 9.33
CA PRO A 90 -9.63 1.37 10.47
C PRO A 90 -10.98 1.94 10.07
N ASN A 91 -11.07 2.65 9.05
CA ASN A 91 -12.26 3.21 8.73
C ASN A 91 -12.72 2.80 7.50
N ARG A 92 -13.05 1.62 7.33
CA ARG A 92 -13.47 1.22 6.16
C ARG A 92 -14.75 1.67 5.79
N GLU A 93 -15.56 1.99 6.26
CA GLU A 93 -16.78 2.30 5.90
C GLU A 93 -16.98 3.28 5.29
#